data_c0dce9aa9c051c02634afcd11fda8b55
#
_entry.id   c0dce9aa9c051c02634afcd11fda8b55
#
_cell.length_a   1.000
_cell.length_b   1.000
_cell.length_c   1.000
_cell.angle_alpha   90.00
_cell.angle_beta   90.00
_cell.angle_gamma   90.00
#
_symmetry.space_group_name_H-M   'P 1'
#
loop_
_entity.id
_entity.type
_entity.pdbx_description
1 polymer ?
#
loop_
_entity_poly.entity_id
_entity_poly.type
_entity_poly.pdbx_seq_one_letter_code
_entity_poly.pdbx_strand_id
1 'polypeptide(L)' 'GANLRIVASNVTTASGTVVVWIFASDEQWLREAGARTQKAVPVAGNLAGDSVTVELLLPAGDYAAAVFHD' A
#
# COMPACT_ATOMS: atom_id res chain seq x y z
N GLY A 1 -11.14 3.15 14.64
CA GLY A 1 -10.07 2.65 13.78
C GLY A 1 -8.86 3.57 13.78
N ALA A 2 -7.83 3.14 13.14
CA ALA A 2 -6.59 3.88 13.02
C ALA A 2 -6.28 4.18 11.56
N ASN A 3 -5.66 5.32 11.30
CA ASN A 3 -5.18 5.66 9.98
C ASN A 3 -3.78 5.08 9.79
N LEU A 4 -3.60 4.32 8.72
CA LEU A 4 -2.29 3.85 8.29
C LEU A 4 -1.88 4.66 7.07
N ARG A 5 -0.71 5.28 7.15
CA ARG A 5 -0.15 6.07 6.06
C ARG A 5 1.12 5.39 5.57
N ILE A 6 1.13 5.06 4.29
CA ILE A 6 2.26 4.41 3.66
C ILE A 6 2.82 5.35 2.59
N VAL A 7 4.12 5.59 2.65
CA VAL A 7 4.81 6.42 1.66
C VAL A 7 5.73 5.53 0.85
N ALA A 8 5.43 5.39 -0.42
CA ALA A 8 6.28 4.68 -1.37
C ALA A 8 7.28 5.66 -1.98
N SER A 9 8.55 5.49 -1.67
CA SER A 9 9.63 6.37 -2.16
C SER A 9 10.34 5.76 -3.36
N ASN A 10 11.16 6.55 -4.03
CA ASN A 10 11.95 6.13 -5.20
C ASN A 10 11.09 5.69 -6.38
N VAL A 11 9.93 6.29 -6.52
CA VAL A 11 9.07 6.08 -7.68
C VAL A 11 9.63 6.92 -8.83
N THR A 12 10.26 6.27 -9.80
CA THR A 12 11.06 6.94 -10.82
C THR A 12 10.30 7.23 -12.10
N THR A 13 9.08 6.73 -12.24
CA THR A 13 8.25 6.99 -13.41
C THR A 13 6.90 7.50 -12.98
N ALA A 14 6.28 8.35 -13.80
CA ALA A 14 4.96 8.89 -13.53
C ALA A 14 3.84 7.99 -14.07
N SER A 15 4.14 6.73 -14.35
CA SER A 15 3.19 5.75 -14.89
C SER A 15 3.06 4.55 -13.95
N GLY A 16 2.04 3.74 -14.19
CA GLY A 16 1.79 2.55 -13.40
C GLY A 16 0.95 2.83 -12.16
N THR A 17 0.96 1.88 -11.26
CA THR A 17 0.10 1.90 -10.07
C THR A 17 0.90 1.43 -8.86
N VAL A 18 0.74 2.12 -7.74
CA VAL A 18 1.24 1.65 -6.45
C VAL A 18 0.15 0.83 -5.80
N VAL A 19 0.45 -0.42 -5.50
CA VAL A 19 -0.49 -1.37 -4.90
C VAL A 19 -0.04 -1.70 -3.50
N VAL A 20 -0.95 -1.61 -2.55
CA VAL A 20 -0.68 -1.93 -1.14
C VAL A 20 -1.56 -3.08 -0.71
N TRP A 21 -0.96 -4.12 -0.18
CA TRP A 21 -1.65 -5.25 0.45
C TRP A 21 -1.39 -5.21 1.95
N ILE A 22 -2.45 -5.36 2.74
CA ILE A 22 -2.38 -5.36 4.20
C ILE A 22 -2.75 -6.74 4.72
N PHE A 23 -1.90 -7.28 5.58
CA PHE A 23 -2.07 -8.61 6.15
C PHE A 23 -2.15 -8.50 7.68
N ALA A 24 -3.09 -9.22 8.26
CA ALA A 24 -3.28 -9.30 9.71
C ALA A 24 -2.65 -10.58 10.30
N SER A 25 -2.07 -11.45 9.46
CA SER A 25 -1.51 -12.73 9.87
C SER A 25 -0.28 -13.06 9.03
N ASP A 26 0.78 -13.53 9.68
CA ASP A 26 2.00 -13.94 8.99
C ASP A 26 1.76 -15.11 8.04
N GLU A 27 0.81 -15.99 8.36
CA GLU A 27 0.49 -17.14 7.51
C GLU A 27 -0.06 -16.74 6.16
N GLN A 28 -0.59 -15.53 6.07
CA GLN A 28 -1.21 -15.01 4.85
C GLN A 28 -0.30 -14.04 4.11
N TRP A 29 0.89 -13.82 4.64
CA TRP A 29 1.84 -12.86 4.08
C TRP A 29 2.16 -13.15 2.62
N LEU A 30 2.06 -12.12 1.78
CA LEU A 30 2.30 -12.16 0.33
C LEU A 30 1.35 -13.04 -0.47
N ARG A 31 0.26 -13.50 0.11
CA ARG A 31 -0.80 -14.18 -0.62
C ARG A 31 -1.94 -13.21 -0.85
N GLU A 32 -2.25 -12.92 -2.10
CA GLU A 32 -3.30 -11.97 -2.42
C GLU A 32 -4.63 -12.34 -1.75
N ALA A 33 -4.98 -13.62 -1.77
CA ALA A 33 -6.21 -14.10 -1.14
C ALA A 33 -6.20 -13.94 0.38
N GLY A 34 -5.03 -13.79 0.99
CA GLY A 34 -4.88 -13.59 2.42
C GLY A 34 -4.84 -12.13 2.84
N ALA A 35 -4.78 -11.20 1.90
CA ALA A 35 -4.73 -9.79 2.23
C ALA A 35 -6.04 -9.34 2.87
N ARG A 36 -5.95 -8.68 4.03
CA ARG A 36 -7.10 -8.13 4.71
C ARG A 36 -7.75 -7.02 3.89
N THR A 37 -6.92 -6.19 3.28
CA THR A 37 -7.36 -5.16 2.38
C THR A 37 -6.30 -4.86 1.34
N GLN A 38 -6.73 -4.33 0.23
CA GLN A 38 -5.85 -3.94 -0.87
C GLN A 38 -6.24 -2.55 -1.31
N LYS A 39 -5.26 -1.75 -1.69
CA LYS A 39 -5.52 -0.45 -2.27
C LYS A 39 -4.54 -0.20 -3.40
N ALA A 40 -5.04 0.32 -4.51
CA ALA A 40 -4.25 0.67 -5.67
C ALA A 40 -4.38 2.18 -5.92
N VAL A 41 -3.26 2.87 -6.10
CA VAL A 41 -3.22 4.31 -6.34
C VAL A 41 -2.44 4.54 -7.62
N PRO A 42 -3.04 5.16 -8.66
CA PRO A 42 -2.30 5.51 -9.85
C PRO A 42 -1.16 6.48 -9.51
N VAL A 43 0.00 6.27 -10.11
CA VAL A 43 1.13 7.17 -9.90
C VAL A 43 0.84 8.54 -10.51
N ALA A 44 0.26 8.56 -11.70
CA ALA A 44 -0.07 9.80 -12.37
C ALA A 44 -1.07 10.62 -11.55
N GLY A 45 -0.72 11.87 -11.25
CA GLY A 45 -1.55 12.76 -10.44
C GLY A 45 -1.37 12.61 -8.94
N ASN A 46 -0.62 11.58 -8.48
CA ASN A 46 -0.40 11.34 -7.05
C ASN A 46 1.07 11.37 -6.66
N LEU A 47 1.95 11.62 -7.62
CA LEU A 47 3.38 11.66 -7.38
C LEU A 47 3.79 13.02 -6.81
N ALA A 48 4.43 13.01 -5.66
CA ALA A 48 5.01 14.20 -5.03
C ALA A 48 6.52 13.98 -4.95
N GLY A 49 7.27 14.66 -5.81
CA GLY A 49 8.69 14.38 -5.98
C GLY A 49 8.87 12.97 -6.54
N ASP A 50 9.43 12.06 -5.74
CA ASP A 50 9.57 10.66 -6.09
C ASP A 50 8.72 9.74 -5.19
N SER A 51 7.70 10.29 -4.53
CA SER A 51 6.92 9.56 -3.54
C SER A 51 5.44 9.55 -3.87
N VAL A 52 4.79 8.44 -3.54
CA VAL A 52 3.33 8.28 -3.58
C VAL A 52 2.86 7.90 -2.19
N THR A 53 1.89 8.62 -1.67
CA THR A 53 1.31 8.35 -0.34
C THR A 53 0.00 7.61 -0.48
N VAL A 54 -0.15 6.52 0.28
CA VAL A 54 -1.38 5.73 0.34
C VAL A 54 -1.89 5.75 1.78
N GLU A 55 -3.13 6.17 1.96
CA GLU A 55 -3.75 6.20 3.27
C GLU A 55 -4.86 5.16 3.35
N LEU A 56 -4.89 4.44 4.47
CA LEU A 56 -5.85 3.37 4.74
C LEU A 56 -6.42 3.56 6.13
N LEU A 57 -7.72 3.32 6.28
CA LEU A 57 -8.38 3.29 7.58
C LEU A 57 -8.60 1.83 7.96
N LEU A 58 -8.00 1.39 9.06
CA LEU A 58 -8.04 0.01 9.50
C LEU A 58 -8.49 -0.06 10.96
N PRO A 59 -9.13 -1.16 11.38
CA PRO A 59 -9.36 -1.41 12.80
C PRO A 59 -8.03 -1.45 13.56
N ALA A 60 -8.03 -1.12 14.83
CA ALA A 60 -6.82 -1.22 15.63
C ALA A 60 -6.28 -2.64 15.63
N GLY A 61 -4.96 -2.81 15.55
CA GLY A 61 -4.34 -4.12 15.49
C GLY A 61 -2.92 -4.03 14.93
N ASP A 62 -2.30 -5.19 14.80
CA ASP A 62 -0.98 -5.33 14.21
C ASP A 62 -1.12 -5.81 12.78
N TYR A 63 -0.41 -5.17 11.87
CA TYR A 63 -0.49 -5.45 10.44
C TYR A 63 0.88 -5.50 9.81
N ALA A 64 0.98 -6.25 8.73
CA ALA A 64 2.11 -6.19 7.82
C ALA A 64 1.62 -5.64 6.47
N ALA A 65 2.47 -4.86 5.82
CA ALA A 65 2.13 -4.26 4.54
C ALA A 65 3.14 -4.69 3.47
N ALA A 66 2.64 -5.01 2.28
CA ALA A 66 3.45 -5.20 1.09
C ALA A 66 3.08 -4.11 0.09
N VAL A 67 4.10 -3.49 -0.50
CA VAL A 67 3.93 -2.38 -1.43
C VAL A 67 4.59 -2.75 -2.75
N PHE A 68 3.85 -2.60 -3.83
CA PHE A 68 4.33 -2.91 -5.18
C PHE A 68 4.10 -1.71 -6.09
N HIS A 69 5.02 -1.50 -7.02
CA HIS A 69 4.84 -0.57 -8.13
C HIS A 69 4.68 -1.39 -9.41
N ASP A 70 3.49 -1.36 -9.94
CA ASP A 70 3.16 -2.12 -11.14
C ASP A 70 3.09 -1.22 -12.37
#